data_339c254c73fb98e48bd5337dac0124fd
#
_entry.id   339c254c73fb98e48bd5337dac0124fd
#
_cell.length_a   1.000
_cell.length_b   1.000
_cell.length_c   1.000
_cell.angle_alpha   90.00
_cell.angle_beta   90.00
_cell.angle_gamma   90.00
#
_symmetry.space_group_name_H-M   'P 1'
#
loop_
_entity.id
_entity.type
_entity.pdbx_description
1 polymer ?
#
loop_
_entity_poly.entity_id
_entity_poly.type
_entity_poly.pdbx_seq_one_letter_code
_entity_poly.pdbx_strand_id
1 'polypeptide(L)'
;MKFTCEREALLNTITTANKGVVPRPERPILNCILIELADNTLTATATDQHLWVRATMQVSDGTDGALAIPARHFVEALRTCDPGAVTIEAAENQTTMESGRARFVFNHLNAADYPQMQTSDFTETTVKSEDFLDSLKRVVHARSTDEARTVLTSALFASENEDGNSLRLVCTDSYRLALRDLRGFELPSVEKDILVPGRALEEVSKLAGIDEMTIGVSSQHVFFSAGDSYFMTQLIDGDYPKYKNLIPEQDDYPNCLRISGDGDSPENQGQAKLKKAISQVRIMAGPDTPVKLKLEKEKLTLSTASDHGESVTELDVNYEGEEMTVAFNPKYLVEGVDACPGDEIAIYFLDELKPAVLRGDPEEDFLYLLMPVRVTG
;
A
#
# COMPACT_ATOMS: atom_id res chain seq x y z
N MET A 1 7.01 -31.85 15.95
CA MET A 1 6.17 -31.42 14.79
C MET A 1 6.73 -32.04 13.52
N LYS A 2 5.88 -32.63 12.68
CA LYS A 2 6.28 -33.14 11.36
C LYS A 2 5.09 -33.03 10.40
N PHE A 3 5.32 -32.59 9.15
CA PHE A 3 4.30 -32.55 8.12
C PHE A 3 4.92 -32.55 6.71
N THR A 4 4.10 -32.88 5.71
CA THR A 4 4.45 -32.79 4.31
C THR A 4 3.37 -31.99 3.58
N CYS A 5 3.76 -31.10 2.69
CA CYS A 5 2.84 -30.27 1.91
C CYS A 5 3.45 -29.87 0.56
N GLU A 6 2.66 -29.27 -0.30
CA GLU A 6 3.12 -28.67 -1.55
C GLU A 6 3.94 -27.40 -1.30
N ARG A 7 5.09 -27.29 -1.95
CA ARG A 7 6.03 -26.16 -1.81
C ARG A 7 5.37 -24.81 -2.09
N GLU A 8 4.55 -24.71 -3.14
CA GLU A 8 3.88 -23.45 -3.51
C GLU A 8 2.93 -22.98 -2.42
N ALA A 9 2.10 -23.88 -1.88
CA ALA A 9 1.17 -23.55 -0.81
C ALA A 9 1.91 -23.08 0.45
N LEU A 10 2.97 -23.81 0.85
CA LEU A 10 3.79 -23.41 1.99
C LEU A 10 4.48 -22.06 1.75
N LEU A 11 5.07 -21.85 0.56
CA LEU A 11 5.74 -20.60 0.23
C LEU A 11 4.78 -19.40 0.29
N ASN A 12 3.57 -19.54 -0.22
CA ASN A 12 2.55 -18.50 -0.17
C ASN A 12 2.17 -18.17 1.27
N THR A 13 1.89 -19.18 2.10
CA THR A 13 1.55 -19.02 3.53
C THR A 13 2.68 -18.34 4.29
N ILE A 14 3.92 -18.82 4.14
CA ILE A 14 5.09 -18.26 4.83
C ILE A 14 5.42 -16.85 4.32
N THR A 15 5.30 -16.58 3.01
CA THR A 15 5.55 -15.24 2.45
C THR A 15 4.49 -14.24 2.94
N THR A 16 3.24 -14.68 3.09
CA THR A 16 2.19 -13.84 3.68
C THR A 16 2.51 -13.50 5.13
N ALA A 17 2.78 -14.48 5.97
CA ALA A 17 3.16 -14.23 7.36
C ALA A 17 4.43 -13.35 7.47
N ASN A 18 5.41 -13.55 6.59
CA ASN A 18 6.67 -12.79 6.57
C ASN A 18 6.48 -11.26 6.44
N LYS A 19 5.33 -10.78 5.98
CA LYS A 19 4.98 -9.35 5.94
C LYS A 19 4.94 -8.71 7.33
N GLY A 20 4.69 -9.50 8.39
CA GLY A 20 4.75 -9.06 9.79
C GLY A 20 6.16 -9.04 10.40
N VAL A 21 7.18 -9.59 9.72
CA VAL A 21 8.54 -9.70 10.26
C VAL A 21 9.28 -8.37 10.22
N VAL A 22 10.07 -8.09 11.25
CA VAL A 22 11.00 -6.95 11.30
C VAL A 22 12.39 -7.39 10.87
N PRO A 23 13.05 -6.75 9.90
CA PRO A 23 14.37 -7.15 9.44
C PRO A 23 15.49 -7.04 10.50
N ARG A 24 15.37 -6.10 11.43
CA ARG A 24 16.36 -5.84 12.51
C ARG A 24 15.66 -5.53 13.82
N PRO A 25 15.02 -6.52 14.45
CA PRO A 25 14.30 -6.31 15.69
C PRO A 25 15.26 -6.22 16.89
N GLU A 26 14.84 -5.53 17.94
CA GLU A 26 15.54 -5.55 19.24
C GLU A 26 15.53 -6.94 19.88
N ARG A 27 14.43 -7.69 19.69
CA ARG A 27 14.28 -9.07 20.17
C ARG A 27 14.42 -10.04 19.00
N PRO A 28 15.41 -10.98 19.03
CA PRO A 28 15.66 -11.91 17.91
C PRO A 28 14.45 -12.74 17.49
N ILE A 29 13.52 -13.03 18.39
CA ILE A 29 12.33 -13.83 18.09
C ILE A 29 11.37 -13.13 17.12
N LEU A 30 11.37 -11.80 17.07
CA LEU A 30 10.58 -11.03 16.11
C LEU A 30 11.10 -11.07 14.66
N ASN A 31 12.30 -11.66 14.46
CA ASN A 31 12.84 -11.99 13.15
C ASN A 31 12.46 -13.40 12.70
N CYS A 32 11.62 -14.10 13.48
CA CYS A 32 11.13 -15.41 13.19
C CYS A 32 9.65 -15.38 12.80
N ILE A 33 9.22 -16.43 12.11
CA ILE A 33 7.82 -16.77 11.92
C ILE A 33 7.49 -17.87 12.92
N LEU A 34 6.45 -17.67 13.71
CA LEU A 34 5.85 -18.72 14.53
C LEU A 34 5.06 -19.64 13.59
N ILE A 35 5.38 -20.92 13.64
CA ILE A 35 4.66 -21.97 12.91
C ILE A 35 4.03 -22.88 13.93
N GLU A 36 2.72 -23.05 13.84
CA GLU A 36 1.90 -23.89 14.68
C GLU A 36 1.16 -24.89 13.80
N LEU A 37 1.16 -26.15 14.17
CA LEU A 37 0.38 -27.20 13.53
C LEU A 37 -0.54 -27.81 14.54
N ALA A 38 -1.82 -27.76 14.29
CA ALA A 38 -2.87 -28.37 15.08
C ALA A 38 -3.98 -28.88 14.15
N ASP A 39 -4.42 -30.11 14.35
CA ASP A 39 -5.53 -30.74 13.61
C ASP A 39 -5.36 -30.59 12.07
N ASN A 40 -4.14 -30.84 11.55
CA ASN A 40 -3.76 -30.69 10.14
C ASN A 40 -3.88 -29.26 9.59
N THR A 41 -4.11 -28.26 10.42
CA THR A 41 -4.08 -26.85 10.04
C THR A 41 -2.75 -26.24 10.45
N LEU A 42 -1.97 -25.81 9.47
CA LEU A 42 -0.74 -25.06 9.69
C LEU A 42 -1.07 -23.58 9.76
N THR A 43 -0.66 -22.94 10.84
CA THR A 43 -0.77 -21.50 11.07
C THR A 43 0.63 -20.89 11.11
N ALA A 44 0.91 -19.93 10.25
CA ALA A 44 2.12 -19.13 10.27
C ALA A 44 1.79 -17.71 10.76
N THR A 45 2.45 -17.26 11.83
CA THR A 45 2.22 -15.93 12.42
C THR A 45 3.53 -15.16 12.51
N ALA A 46 3.49 -13.88 12.14
CA ALA A 46 4.60 -12.97 12.38
C ALA A 46 4.11 -11.61 12.88
N THR A 47 4.97 -10.91 13.64
CA THR A 47 4.62 -9.63 14.24
C THR A 47 5.84 -8.76 14.52
N ASP A 48 5.65 -7.43 14.45
CA ASP A 48 6.55 -6.43 15.03
C ASP A 48 6.02 -5.87 16.37
N GLN A 49 4.97 -6.49 16.93
CA GLN A 49 4.17 -6.13 18.09
C GLN A 49 3.05 -5.10 17.82
N HIS A 50 3.13 -4.33 16.72
CA HIS A 50 2.09 -3.40 16.29
C HIS A 50 1.26 -3.97 15.13
N LEU A 51 1.93 -4.65 14.21
CA LEU A 51 1.31 -5.38 13.10
C LEU A 51 1.44 -6.89 13.35
N TRP A 52 0.34 -7.60 13.29
CA TRP A 52 0.22 -9.05 13.32
C TRP A 52 -0.24 -9.55 11.97
N VAL A 53 0.50 -10.49 11.40
CA VAL A 53 0.11 -11.14 10.15
C VAL A 53 0.05 -12.63 10.40
N ARG A 54 -1.08 -13.22 10.07
CA ARG A 54 -1.32 -14.66 10.16
C ARG A 54 -1.77 -15.19 8.82
N ALA A 55 -1.27 -16.35 8.45
CA ALA A 55 -1.73 -17.09 7.28
C ALA A 55 -1.89 -18.56 7.64
N THR A 56 -2.91 -19.22 7.08
CA THR A 56 -3.23 -20.61 7.35
C THR A 56 -3.18 -21.45 6.08
N MET A 57 -2.96 -22.74 6.23
CA MET A 57 -3.10 -23.73 5.15
C MET A 57 -3.39 -25.10 5.73
N GLN A 58 -4.00 -25.97 4.93
CA GLN A 58 -4.20 -27.37 5.29
C GLN A 58 -2.97 -28.21 4.90
N VAL A 59 -2.59 -29.13 5.76
CA VAL A 59 -1.55 -30.13 5.48
C VAL A 59 -2.14 -31.53 5.64
N SER A 60 -1.48 -32.54 5.06
CA SER A 60 -1.88 -33.93 5.23
C SER A 60 -0.99 -34.61 6.26
N ASP A 61 -1.60 -35.40 7.14
CA ASP A 61 -0.91 -36.30 8.08
C ASP A 61 0.19 -35.63 8.93
N GLY A 62 -0.16 -34.48 9.54
CA GLY A 62 0.74 -33.73 10.39
C GLY A 62 0.82 -34.27 11.83
N THR A 63 1.98 -34.14 12.46
CA THR A 63 2.15 -34.27 13.92
C THR A 63 2.20 -32.89 14.53
N ASP A 64 1.25 -32.59 15.42
CA ASP A 64 1.10 -31.31 16.08
C ASP A 64 2.38 -30.81 16.75
N GLY A 65 2.48 -29.50 16.87
CA GLY A 65 3.58 -28.82 17.51
C GLY A 65 3.71 -27.36 17.10
N ALA A 66 4.66 -26.68 17.74
CA ALA A 66 4.92 -25.27 17.46
C ALA A 66 6.40 -24.95 17.55
N LEU A 67 6.88 -24.00 16.72
CA LEU A 67 8.25 -23.50 16.72
C LEU A 67 8.33 -22.11 16.10
N ALA A 68 9.38 -21.35 16.41
CA ALA A 68 9.67 -20.06 15.76
C ALA A 68 10.93 -20.19 14.90
N ILE A 69 10.77 -20.09 13.57
CA ILE A 69 11.83 -20.30 12.59
C ILE A 69 12.34 -18.96 12.03
N PRO A 70 13.68 -18.78 11.82
CA PRO A 70 14.23 -17.57 11.20
C PRO A 70 13.64 -17.31 9.82
N ALA A 71 12.83 -16.24 9.70
CA ALA A 71 11.97 -15.97 8.54
C ALA A 71 12.74 -15.87 7.23
N ARG A 72 13.79 -15.04 7.20
CA ARG A 72 14.57 -14.77 5.99
C ARG A 72 15.11 -16.04 5.35
N HIS A 73 15.83 -16.85 6.14
CA HIS A 73 16.47 -18.04 5.61
C HIS A 73 15.46 -19.11 5.21
N PHE A 74 14.34 -19.19 5.94
CA PHE A 74 13.28 -20.15 5.61
C PHE A 74 12.58 -19.80 4.31
N VAL A 75 12.23 -18.52 4.09
CA VAL A 75 11.64 -18.02 2.84
C VAL A 75 12.63 -18.21 1.66
N GLU A 76 13.90 -17.84 1.85
CA GLU A 76 14.93 -17.99 0.81
C GLU A 76 15.11 -19.47 0.42
N ALA A 77 15.17 -20.38 1.39
CA ALA A 77 15.28 -21.82 1.13
C ALA A 77 14.07 -22.37 0.36
N LEU A 78 12.83 -22.00 0.77
CA LEU A 78 11.62 -22.41 0.06
C LEU A 78 11.58 -21.92 -1.39
N ARG A 79 12.09 -20.70 -1.65
CA ARG A 79 12.16 -20.14 -3.01
C ARG A 79 13.13 -20.89 -3.92
N THR A 80 14.19 -21.49 -3.36
CA THR A 80 15.19 -22.23 -4.14
C THR A 80 14.80 -23.68 -4.41
N CYS A 81 13.81 -24.22 -3.70
CA CYS A 81 13.31 -25.58 -3.92
C CYS A 81 12.54 -25.68 -5.23
N ASP A 82 12.65 -26.82 -5.90
CA ASP A 82 11.82 -27.17 -7.04
C ASP A 82 10.34 -27.32 -6.62
N PRO A 83 9.37 -27.11 -7.55
CA PRO A 83 7.97 -27.43 -7.30
C PRO A 83 7.77 -28.87 -6.86
N GLY A 84 6.84 -29.11 -5.91
CA GLY A 84 6.49 -30.43 -5.40
C GLY A 84 6.45 -30.50 -3.88
N ALA A 85 6.57 -31.71 -3.35
CA ALA A 85 6.44 -31.96 -1.93
C ALA A 85 7.64 -31.46 -1.12
N VAL A 86 7.33 -30.80 0.01
CA VAL A 86 8.30 -30.39 1.02
C VAL A 86 7.92 -31.05 2.34
N THR A 87 8.89 -31.68 2.99
CA THR A 87 8.73 -32.28 4.31
C THR A 87 9.45 -31.43 5.35
N ILE A 88 8.77 -31.07 6.41
CA ILE A 88 9.30 -30.34 7.56
C ILE A 88 9.29 -31.28 8.77
N GLU A 89 10.41 -31.39 9.43
CA GLU A 89 10.55 -32.18 10.69
C GLU A 89 11.34 -31.38 11.72
N ALA A 90 10.71 -31.12 12.86
CA ALA A 90 11.30 -30.42 13.99
C ALA A 90 11.68 -31.39 15.10
N ALA A 91 12.93 -31.32 15.59
CA ALA A 91 13.44 -32.04 16.72
C ALA A 91 14.19 -31.08 17.64
N GLU A 92 13.96 -31.17 18.94
CA GLU A 92 14.52 -30.34 20.02
C GLU A 92 14.73 -28.85 19.66
N ASN A 93 15.85 -28.50 19.02
CA ASN A 93 16.23 -27.11 18.69
C ASN A 93 16.52 -26.91 17.19
N GLN A 94 16.22 -27.89 16.35
CA GLN A 94 16.47 -27.83 14.91
C GLN A 94 15.27 -28.29 14.12
N THR A 95 15.06 -27.62 13.01
CA THR A 95 14.06 -27.97 11.98
C THR A 95 14.76 -28.36 10.71
N THR A 96 14.49 -29.56 10.23
CA THR A 96 14.94 -30.03 8.92
C THR A 96 13.83 -29.79 7.91
N MET A 97 14.18 -29.23 6.76
CA MET A 97 13.35 -29.12 5.58
C MET A 97 13.97 -29.93 4.44
N GLU A 98 13.20 -30.83 3.86
CA GLU A 98 13.60 -31.64 2.73
C GLU A 98 12.68 -31.42 1.53
N SER A 99 13.28 -31.22 0.35
CA SER A 99 12.56 -31.05 -0.92
C SER A 99 13.39 -31.66 -2.03
N GLY A 100 12.91 -32.76 -2.62
CA GLY A 100 13.66 -33.51 -3.60
C GLY A 100 15.02 -33.98 -3.08
N ARG A 101 16.11 -33.41 -3.60
CA ARG A 101 17.49 -33.70 -3.16
C ARG A 101 18.05 -32.63 -2.22
N ALA A 102 17.33 -31.53 -2.02
CA ALA A 102 17.76 -30.46 -1.17
C ALA A 102 17.38 -30.74 0.29
N ARG A 103 18.31 -30.46 1.20
CA ARG A 103 18.10 -30.56 2.64
C ARG A 103 18.66 -29.33 3.32
N PHE A 104 17.82 -28.69 4.14
CA PHE A 104 18.18 -27.52 4.94
C PHE A 104 17.93 -27.83 6.42
N VAL A 105 18.79 -27.32 7.28
CA VAL A 105 18.63 -27.43 8.72
C VAL A 105 18.67 -26.03 9.32
N PHE A 106 17.60 -25.65 10.03
CA PHE A 106 17.45 -24.36 10.69
C PHE A 106 17.49 -24.54 12.20
N ASN A 107 18.20 -23.68 12.89
CA ASN A 107 18.05 -23.55 14.34
C ASN A 107 16.77 -22.73 14.59
N HIS A 108 15.79 -23.33 15.25
CA HIS A 108 14.55 -22.65 15.62
C HIS A 108 14.58 -22.21 17.08
N LEU A 109 13.70 -21.28 17.45
CA LEU A 109 13.49 -20.82 18.81
C LEU A 109 12.21 -21.44 19.37
N ASN A 110 12.11 -21.43 20.71
CA ASN A 110 10.92 -21.97 21.39
C ASN A 110 9.69 -21.10 21.07
N ALA A 111 8.62 -21.72 20.62
CA ALA A 111 7.35 -21.07 20.35
C ALA A 111 6.76 -20.36 21.58
N ALA A 112 7.02 -20.88 22.80
CA ALA A 112 6.52 -20.30 24.04
C ALA A 112 7.07 -18.89 24.33
N ASP A 113 8.22 -18.53 23.74
CA ASP A 113 8.82 -17.20 23.86
C ASP A 113 8.25 -16.18 22.85
N TYR A 114 7.41 -16.65 21.92
CA TYR A 114 6.80 -15.79 20.91
C TYR A 114 5.70 -14.91 21.53
N PRO A 115 5.61 -13.62 21.15
CA PRO A 115 4.54 -12.75 21.65
C PRO A 115 3.16 -13.34 21.38
N GLN A 116 2.24 -13.14 22.30
CA GLN A 116 0.83 -13.55 22.12
C GLN A 116 0.04 -12.39 21.50
N MET A 117 -0.77 -12.71 20.50
CA MET A 117 -1.71 -11.77 19.91
C MET A 117 -2.78 -11.42 20.95
N GLN A 118 -3.00 -10.15 21.19
CA GLN A 118 -4.06 -9.69 22.07
C GLN A 118 -5.41 -9.91 21.39
N THR A 119 -6.37 -10.46 22.13
CA THR A 119 -7.76 -10.52 21.69
C THR A 119 -8.49 -9.25 22.12
N SER A 120 -9.32 -8.70 21.25
CA SER A 120 -10.18 -7.54 21.51
C SER A 120 -11.60 -7.89 21.11
N ASP A 121 -12.56 -7.21 21.69
CA ASP A 121 -13.95 -7.28 21.22
C ASP A 121 -14.06 -6.42 19.97
N PHE A 122 -14.16 -7.08 18.81
CA PHE A 122 -14.29 -6.42 17.52
C PHE A 122 -15.75 -6.33 17.11
N THR A 123 -16.13 -5.19 16.54
CA THR A 123 -17.33 -5.10 15.72
C THR A 123 -16.90 -5.33 14.26
N GLU A 124 -17.58 -6.24 13.58
CA GLU A 124 -17.16 -6.76 12.27
C GLU A 124 -18.14 -6.38 11.17
N THR A 125 -17.63 -6.16 9.98
CA THR A 125 -18.40 -6.03 8.74
C THR A 125 -17.71 -6.79 7.62
N THR A 126 -18.51 -7.34 6.69
CA THR A 126 -17.98 -7.99 5.49
C THR A 126 -18.24 -7.10 4.29
N VAL A 127 -17.22 -6.88 3.50
CA VAL A 127 -17.24 -5.97 2.34
C VAL A 127 -16.73 -6.68 1.09
N LYS A 128 -17.12 -6.18 -0.08
CA LYS A 128 -16.46 -6.56 -1.33
C LYS A 128 -15.03 -6.04 -1.31
N SER A 129 -14.08 -6.92 -1.57
CA SER A 129 -12.66 -6.59 -1.41
C SER A 129 -12.12 -5.69 -2.51
N GLU A 130 -12.62 -5.80 -3.75
CA GLU A 130 -12.07 -5.14 -4.94
C GLU A 130 -11.99 -3.63 -4.77
N ASP A 131 -13.12 -2.97 -4.51
CA ASP A 131 -13.19 -1.52 -4.36
C ASP A 131 -12.36 -1.00 -3.18
N PHE A 132 -12.36 -1.76 -2.07
CA PHE A 132 -11.58 -1.38 -0.88
C PHE A 132 -10.08 -1.50 -1.13
N LEU A 133 -9.64 -2.63 -1.70
CA LEU A 133 -8.22 -2.85 -2.00
C LEU A 133 -7.70 -1.88 -3.07
N ASP A 134 -8.51 -1.58 -4.10
CA ASP A 134 -8.17 -0.56 -5.09
C ASP A 134 -8.03 0.82 -4.44
N SER A 135 -8.97 1.19 -3.57
CA SER A 135 -8.91 2.46 -2.85
C SER A 135 -7.67 2.58 -1.96
N LEU A 136 -7.28 1.51 -1.27
CA LEU A 136 -6.04 1.50 -0.48
C LEU A 136 -4.80 1.72 -1.37
N LYS A 137 -4.72 1.05 -2.54
CA LYS A 137 -3.61 1.24 -3.49
C LYS A 137 -3.47 2.68 -3.95
N ARG A 138 -4.61 3.37 -4.13
CA ARG A 138 -4.65 4.76 -4.60
C ARG A 138 -4.27 5.79 -3.54
N VAL A 139 -4.47 5.51 -2.25
CA VAL A 139 -4.24 6.51 -1.20
C VAL A 139 -3.00 6.27 -0.35
N VAL A 140 -2.66 5.02 -0.05
CA VAL A 140 -1.65 4.69 0.98
C VAL A 140 -0.24 5.20 0.64
N HIS A 141 0.11 5.30 -0.64
CA HIS A 141 1.41 5.81 -1.09
C HIS A 141 1.64 7.30 -0.74
N ALA A 142 0.57 8.07 -0.51
CA ALA A 142 0.67 9.48 -0.13
C ALA A 142 0.98 9.71 1.37
N ARG A 143 0.99 8.67 2.20
CA ARG A 143 1.36 8.77 3.61
C ARG A 143 2.81 9.20 3.82
N SER A 144 3.11 9.76 4.97
CA SER A 144 4.48 10.01 5.39
C SER A 144 5.22 8.71 5.73
N THR A 145 6.52 8.67 5.46
CA THR A 145 7.43 7.62 5.94
C THR A 145 8.27 8.08 7.12
N ASP A 146 8.06 9.31 7.59
CA ASP A 146 8.75 9.91 8.73
C ASP A 146 8.05 9.49 10.03
N GLU A 147 8.66 8.57 10.77
CA GLU A 147 8.13 8.05 12.03
C GLU A 147 8.03 9.11 13.14
N ALA A 148 8.76 10.24 13.04
CA ALA A 148 8.62 11.35 13.97
C ALA A 148 7.25 12.04 13.83
N ARG A 149 6.58 11.88 12.69
CA ARG A 149 5.23 12.37 12.42
C ARG A 149 4.23 11.22 12.38
N THR A 150 4.13 10.47 13.46
CA THR A 150 3.37 9.21 13.57
C THR A 150 1.96 9.29 12.98
N VAL A 151 1.20 10.35 13.26
CA VAL A 151 -0.15 10.55 12.71
C VAL A 151 -0.16 10.56 11.18
N LEU A 152 0.86 11.14 10.53
CA LEU A 152 0.95 11.18 9.06
C LEU A 152 1.43 9.86 8.44
N THR A 153 1.94 8.93 9.24
CA THR A 153 2.27 7.58 8.74
C THR A 153 1.04 6.69 8.59
N SER A 154 -0.12 7.17 9.03
CA SER A 154 -1.41 6.48 8.94
C SER A 154 -2.24 6.93 7.75
N ALA A 155 -3.26 6.16 7.44
CA ALA A 155 -4.43 6.61 6.70
C ALA A 155 -5.55 6.96 7.69
N LEU A 156 -6.18 8.09 7.47
CA LEU A 156 -7.42 8.45 8.13
C LEU A 156 -8.57 7.68 7.49
N PHE A 157 -9.37 7.00 8.29
CA PHE A 157 -10.65 6.41 7.92
C PHE A 157 -11.73 7.25 8.57
N ALA A 158 -12.42 8.06 7.78
CA ALA A 158 -13.46 8.98 8.26
C ALA A 158 -14.83 8.56 7.76
N SER A 159 -15.83 8.67 8.60
CA SER A 159 -17.23 8.53 8.19
C SER A 159 -17.69 9.88 7.61
N GLU A 160 -18.02 9.91 6.31
CA GLU A 160 -18.40 11.14 5.61
C GLU A 160 -19.84 11.09 5.25
N ASN A 161 -20.79 11.32 5.74
CA ASN A 161 -22.19 11.62 5.48
C ASN A 161 -22.99 11.56 6.79
N GLU A 162 -24.01 12.39 6.89
CA GLU A 162 -24.96 12.36 8.01
C GLU A 162 -25.65 10.98 8.16
N ASP A 163 -25.70 10.20 7.07
CA ASP A 163 -26.27 8.85 7.03
C ASP A 163 -25.27 7.74 7.32
N GLY A 164 -23.97 8.04 7.53
CA GLY A 164 -22.93 7.05 7.86
C GLY A 164 -22.54 6.08 6.74
N ASN A 165 -23.00 6.31 5.52
CA ASN A 165 -22.99 5.34 4.39
C ASN A 165 -21.83 5.56 3.41
N SER A 166 -20.76 6.21 3.85
CA SER A 166 -19.58 6.47 3.04
C SER A 166 -18.33 6.52 3.88
N LEU A 167 -17.33 5.73 3.50
CA LEU A 167 -16.01 5.76 4.10
C LEU A 167 -15.07 6.64 3.27
N ARG A 168 -14.48 7.64 3.88
CA ARG A 168 -13.40 8.43 3.29
C ARG A 168 -12.05 7.95 3.79
N LEU A 169 -11.16 7.67 2.84
CA LEU A 169 -9.75 7.36 3.08
C LEU A 169 -8.90 8.57 2.74
N VAL A 170 -8.01 8.99 3.66
CA VAL A 170 -7.11 10.13 3.42
C VAL A 170 -5.70 9.79 3.87
N CYS A 171 -4.72 10.07 3.02
CA CYS A 171 -3.29 10.01 3.33
C CYS A 171 -2.59 11.30 2.92
N THR A 172 -1.65 11.78 3.72
CA THR A 172 -0.82 12.95 3.39
C THR A 172 0.55 12.88 4.05
N ASP A 173 1.56 13.46 3.39
CA ASP A 173 2.91 13.68 3.93
C ASP A 173 3.26 15.17 4.10
N SER A 174 2.27 16.07 3.93
CA SER A 174 2.36 17.54 3.88
C SER A 174 2.81 18.12 2.53
N TYR A 175 3.28 17.32 1.60
CA TYR A 175 3.65 17.74 0.24
C TYR A 175 2.62 17.28 -0.80
N ARG A 176 1.85 16.29 -0.45
CA ARG A 176 0.78 15.70 -1.25
C ARG A 176 -0.32 15.15 -0.34
N LEU A 177 -1.49 14.97 -0.89
CA LEU A 177 -2.63 14.36 -0.24
C LEU A 177 -3.38 13.51 -1.25
N ALA A 178 -3.72 12.29 -0.87
CA ALA A 178 -4.63 11.44 -1.62
C ALA A 178 -5.90 11.20 -0.81
N LEU A 179 -7.04 11.30 -1.46
CA LEU A 179 -8.37 11.12 -0.88
C LEU A 179 -9.21 10.24 -1.78
N ARG A 180 -9.94 9.29 -1.19
CA ARG A 180 -10.88 8.43 -1.88
C ARG A 180 -12.14 8.25 -1.04
N ASP A 181 -13.31 8.45 -1.64
CA ASP A 181 -14.61 8.18 -1.06
C ASP A 181 -15.16 6.84 -1.56
N LEU A 182 -15.48 5.96 -0.62
CA LEU A 182 -16.10 4.67 -0.85
C LEU A 182 -17.58 4.76 -0.49
N ARG A 183 -18.45 4.91 -1.51
CA ARG A 183 -19.89 5.00 -1.31
C ARG A 183 -20.48 3.63 -0.99
N GLY A 184 -21.44 3.61 -0.09
CA GLY A 184 -22.09 2.35 0.34
C GLY A 184 -21.19 1.44 1.18
N PHE A 185 -20.10 1.98 1.72
CA PHE A 185 -19.18 1.28 2.59
C PHE A 185 -19.34 1.79 4.02
N GLU A 186 -19.81 0.92 4.89
CA GLU A 186 -19.97 1.21 6.31
C GLU A 186 -18.84 0.55 7.10
N LEU A 187 -18.07 1.35 7.85
CA LEU A 187 -17.24 0.77 8.90
C LEU A 187 -18.13 0.36 10.07
N PRO A 188 -17.83 -0.77 10.72
CA PRO A 188 -18.58 -1.15 11.89
C PRO A 188 -18.44 -0.07 12.95
N SER A 189 -19.58 0.51 13.35
CA SER A 189 -19.83 1.35 14.53
C SER A 189 -18.59 2.03 15.13
N VAL A 190 -17.92 2.90 14.38
CA VAL A 190 -16.86 3.75 14.90
C VAL A 190 -17.46 5.12 15.16
N GLU A 191 -17.66 5.47 16.43
CA GLU A 191 -18.17 6.80 16.81
C GLU A 191 -17.21 7.94 16.44
N LYS A 192 -15.99 7.61 15.98
CA LYS A 192 -14.92 8.55 15.64
C LYS A 192 -14.11 8.06 14.46
N ASP A 193 -13.51 9.01 13.76
CA ASP A 193 -12.47 8.76 12.78
C ASP A 193 -11.34 7.90 13.39
N ILE A 194 -10.81 6.94 12.63
CA ILE A 194 -9.71 6.09 13.08
C ILE A 194 -8.47 6.30 12.22
N LEU A 195 -7.29 6.18 12.84
CA LEU A 195 -6.00 6.28 12.16
C LEU A 195 -5.38 4.89 12.06
N VAL A 196 -5.39 4.36 10.84
CA VAL A 196 -4.87 3.02 10.56
C VAL A 196 -3.43 3.11 10.04
N PRO A 197 -2.44 2.43 10.66
CA PRO A 197 -1.06 2.45 10.20
C PRO A 197 -0.94 2.09 8.71
N GLY A 198 -0.34 2.99 7.93
CA GLY A 198 -0.22 2.81 6.48
C GLY A 198 0.64 1.61 6.09
N ARG A 199 1.60 1.20 6.92
CA ARG A 199 2.37 -0.02 6.71
C ARG A 199 1.47 -1.27 6.67
N ALA A 200 0.50 -1.38 7.56
CA ALA A 200 -0.46 -2.48 7.54
C ALA A 200 -1.32 -2.44 6.27
N LEU A 201 -1.81 -1.26 5.91
CA LEU A 201 -2.63 -1.06 4.72
C LEU A 201 -1.88 -1.32 3.41
N GLU A 202 -0.59 -1.00 3.34
CA GLU A 202 0.25 -1.38 2.18
C GLU A 202 0.31 -2.90 2.00
N GLU A 203 0.36 -3.67 3.07
CA GLU A 203 0.38 -5.12 2.97
C GLU A 203 -1.01 -5.70 2.66
N VAL A 204 -2.07 -5.11 3.21
CA VAL A 204 -3.46 -5.47 2.89
C VAL A 204 -3.77 -5.15 1.42
N SER A 205 -3.35 -4.00 0.91
CA SER A 205 -3.62 -3.60 -0.48
C SER A 205 -3.02 -4.53 -1.55
N LYS A 206 -2.03 -5.36 -1.18
CA LYS A 206 -1.40 -6.36 -2.06
C LYS A 206 -2.17 -7.68 -2.15
N LEU A 207 -3.24 -7.83 -1.39
CA LEU A 207 -4.11 -9.00 -1.50
C LEU A 207 -4.80 -9.01 -2.87
N ALA A 208 -4.98 -10.18 -3.44
CA ALA A 208 -5.59 -10.36 -4.76
C ALA A 208 -6.35 -11.69 -4.83
N GLY A 209 -7.34 -11.76 -5.74
CA GLY A 209 -8.11 -12.98 -5.96
C GLY A 209 -9.06 -13.32 -4.81
N ILE A 210 -9.55 -12.30 -4.11
CA ILE A 210 -10.43 -12.42 -2.94
C ILE A 210 -11.68 -11.60 -3.25
N ASP A 211 -12.86 -12.21 -3.14
CA ASP A 211 -14.13 -11.56 -3.45
C ASP A 211 -14.65 -10.74 -2.25
N GLU A 212 -14.49 -11.27 -1.05
CA GLU A 212 -14.97 -10.66 0.19
C GLU A 212 -13.87 -10.57 1.25
N MET A 213 -13.94 -9.54 2.06
CA MET A 213 -13.05 -9.29 3.19
C MET A 213 -13.87 -8.93 4.42
N THR A 214 -13.49 -9.46 5.57
CA THR A 214 -14.02 -9.04 6.86
C THR A 214 -13.10 -8.02 7.48
N ILE A 215 -13.67 -6.89 7.89
CA ILE A 215 -12.98 -5.83 8.63
C ILE A 215 -13.58 -5.76 10.02
N GLY A 216 -12.75 -5.87 11.04
CA GLY A 216 -13.18 -5.73 12.42
C GLY A 216 -12.46 -4.56 13.08
N VAL A 217 -13.22 -3.74 13.80
CA VAL A 217 -12.70 -2.56 14.50
C VAL A 217 -13.00 -2.66 15.99
N SER A 218 -12.03 -2.35 16.80
CA SER A 218 -12.14 -2.19 18.24
C SER A 218 -11.63 -0.81 18.66
N SER A 219 -11.64 -0.49 19.94
CA SER A 219 -11.14 0.79 20.45
C SER A 219 -9.64 1.00 20.21
N GLN A 220 -8.86 -0.06 20.02
CA GLN A 220 -7.39 0.03 19.91
C GLN A 220 -6.82 -0.68 18.68
N HIS A 221 -7.58 -1.53 18.01
CA HIS A 221 -7.10 -2.35 16.90
C HIS A 221 -8.09 -2.38 15.76
N VAL A 222 -7.56 -2.60 14.57
CA VAL A 222 -8.32 -2.98 13.39
C VAL A 222 -7.74 -4.26 12.82
N PHE A 223 -8.59 -5.15 12.33
CA PHE A 223 -8.15 -6.29 11.55
C PHE A 223 -8.80 -6.36 10.17
N PHE A 224 -8.11 -7.03 9.26
CA PHE A 224 -8.55 -7.36 7.91
C PHE A 224 -8.35 -8.87 7.72
N SER A 225 -9.43 -9.59 7.46
CA SER A 225 -9.42 -11.03 7.21
C SER A 225 -9.95 -11.35 5.83
N ALA A 226 -9.18 -12.09 5.05
CA ALA A 226 -9.49 -12.37 3.66
C ALA A 226 -8.92 -13.73 3.26
N GLY A 227 -9.79 -14.70 2.98
CA GLY A 227 -9.40 -16.09 2.76
C GLY A 227 -8.59 -16.63 3.94
N ASP A 228 -7.40 -17.18 3.64
CA ASP A 228 -6.49 -17.74 4.64
C ASP A 228 -5.57 -16.70 5.30
N SER A 229 -5.77 -15.41 5.03
CA SER A 229 -4.90 -14.31 5.48
C SER A 229 -5.61 -13.44 6.51
N TYR A 230 -4.88 -13.07 7.57
CA TYR A 230 -5.35 -12.20 8.65
C TYR A 230 -4.29 -11.17 9.00
N PHE A 231 -4.66 -9.90 9.00
CA PHE A 231 -3.82 -8.76 9.35
C PHE A 231 -4.49 -8.00 10.47
N MET A 232 -3.82 -7.81 11.59
CA MET A 232 -4.31 -6.98 12.68
C MET A 232 -3.26 -5.94 13.02
N THR A 233 -3.68 -4.70 13.21
CA THR A 233 -2.77 -3.61 13.60
C THR A 233 -3.38 -2.76 14.71
N GLN A 234 -2.50 -2.20 15.55
CA GLN A 234 -2.89 -1.21 16.53
C GLN A 234 -3.20 0.11 15.84
N LEU A 235 -4.29 0.77 16.25
CA LEU A 235 -4.65 2.12 15.79
C LEU A 235 -3.69 3.16 16.34
N ILE A 236 -3.48 4.25 15.60
CA ILE A 236 -2.67 5.37 16.03
C ILE A 236 -3.57 6.38 16.76
N ASP A 237 -3.16 6.79 17.96
CA ASP A 237 -3.81 7.87 18.68
C ASP A 237 -3.32 9.24 18.20
N GLY A 238 -4.23 10.19 18.03
CA GLY A 238 -3.91 11.56 17.68
C GLY A 238 -4.95 12.23 16.79
N ASP A 239 -4.76 13.52 16.55
CA ASP A 239 -5.62 14.31 15.69
C ASP A 239 -5.02 14.40 14.29
N TYR A 240 -5.77 13.96 13.28
CA TYR A 240 -5.35 14.11 11.89
C TYR A 240 -5.42 15.58 11.45
N PRO A 241 -4.51 16.06 10.58
CA PRO A 241 -4.56 17.44 10.09
C PRO A 241 -5.90 17.79 9.45
N LYS A 242 -6.32 19.07 9.57
CA LYS A 242 -7.55 19.58 8.96
C LYS A 242 -7.42 19.68 7.44
N TYR A 243 -7.35 18.55 6.77
CA TYR A 243 -7.10 18.43 5.34
C TYR A 243 -8.21 19.05 4.47
N LYS A 244 -9.45 19.09 4.95
CA LYS A 244 -10.60 19.64 4.22
C LYS A 244 -10.36 21.11 3.80
N ASN A 245 -9.62 21.87 4.61
CA ASN A 245 -9.28 23.27 4.31
C ASN A 245 -8.21 23.41 3.20
N LEU A 246 -7.58 22.31 2.81
CA LEU A 246 -6.54 22.30 1.77
C LEU A 246 -7.12 21.98 0.38
N ILE A 247 -8.36 21.51 0.33
CA ILE A 247 -9.02 21.08 -0.90
C ILE A 247 -9.86 22.25 -1.39
N PRO A 248 -9.48 22.95 -2.48
CA PRO A 248 -10.32 23.97 -3.10
C PRO A 248 -11.57 23.35 -3.71
N GLU A 249 -12.62 24.14 -3.85
CA GLU A 249 -13.80 23.73 -4.61
C GLU A 249 -13.45 23.62 -6.10
N GLN A 250 -14.09 22.68 -6.81
CA GLN A 250 -13.75 22.42 -8.21
C GLN A 250 -13.91 23.63 -9.11
N ASP A 251 -14.89 24.47 -8.82
CA ASP A 251 -15.19 25.70 -9.59
C ASP A 251 -14.15 26.82 -9.37
N ASP A 252 -13.26 26.68 -8.37
CA ASP A 252 -12.21 27.65 -8.09
C ASP A 252 -11.00 27.56 -9.03
N TYR A 253 -10.92 26.51 -9.88
CA TYR A 253 -9.76 26.27 -10.73
C TYR A 253 -9.97 26.84 -12.13
N PRO A 254 -9.29 27.97 -12.49
CA PRO A 254 -9.42 28.57 -13.81
C PRO A 254 -8.65 27.83 -14.90
N ASN A 255 -7.71 26.95 -14.53
CA ASN A 255 -6.80 26.29 -15.45
C ASN A 255 -6.94 24.77 -15.34
N CYS A 256 -7.18 24.10 -16.46
CA CYS A 256 -7.38 22.66 -16.54
C CYS A 256 -6.57 22.04 -17.68
N LEU A 257 -5.70 21.11 -17.37
CA LEU A 257 -5.00 20.26 -18.31
C LEU A 257 -5.68 18.90 -18.38
N ARG A 258 -6.06 18.46 -19.59
CA ARG A 258 -6.61 17.14 -19.85
C ARG A 258 -5.72 16.36 -20.80
N ILE A 259 -5.44 15.10 -20.43
CA ILE A 259 -4.68 14.19 -21.26
C ILE A 259 -5.52 12.93 -21.42
N SER A 260 -6.04 12.73 -22.62
CA SER A 260 -6.87 11.58 -22.96
C SER A 260 -6.07 10.48 -23.64
N GLY A 261 -6.57 9.26 -23.57
CA GLY A 261 -6.02 8.12 -24.30
C GLY A 261 -6.35 8.17 -25.80
N ASP A 262 -5.53 7.50 -26.62
CA ASP A 262 -5.74 7.34 -28.07
C ASP A 262 -6.05 5.88 -28.40
N GLY A 263 -7.14 5.32 -27.85
CA GLY A 263 -7.61 3.94 -28.11
C GLY A 263 -7.48 2.98 -26.94
N ASP A 264 -7.87 1.73 -27.15
CA ASP A 264 -8.07 0.71 -26.10
C ASP A 264 -6.79 0.09 -25.50
N SER A 265 -5.61 0.45 -25.99
CA SER A 265 -4.36 -0.09 -25.47
C SER A 265 -3.95 0.61 -24.17
N PRO A 266 -3.55 -0.13 -23.12
CA PRO A 266 -3.08 0.47 -21.85
C PRO A 266 -1.92 1.46 -22.01
N GLU A 267 -1.08 1.29 -23.05
CA GLU A 267 0.05 2.21 -23.34
C GLU A 267 -0.41 3.55 -23.92
N ASN A 268 -1.63 3.60 -24.44
CA ASN A 268 -2.23 4.78 -25.07
C ASN A 268 -3.14 5.57 -24.12
N GLN A 269 -3.31 5.14 -22.88
CA GLN A 269 -4.04 5.88 -21.86
C GLN A 269 -3.34 7.19 -21.51
N GLY A 270 -4.08 8.21 -21.10
CA GLY A 270 -3.54 9.53 -20.75
C GLY A 270 -2.50 9.47 -19.65
N GLN A 271 -2.73 8.64 -18.63
CA GLN A 271 -1.78 8.41 -17.55
C GLN A 271 -0.47 7.79 -18.08
N ALA A 272 -0.55 6.80 -18.95
CA ALA A 272 0.63 6.14 -19.52
C ALA A 272 1.48 7.11 -20.36
N LYS A 273 0.84 7.97 -21.16
CA LYS A 273 1.52 9.02 -21.94
C LYS A 273 2.26 9.98 -21.04
N LEU A 274 1.59 10.50 -19.99
CA LEU A 274 2.21 11.44 -19.06
C LEU A 274 3.35 10.79 -18.26
N LYS A 275 3.18 9.57 -17.77
CA LYS A 275 4.24 8.80 -17.09
C LYS A 275 5.46 8.57 -17.98
N LYS A 276 5.23 8.22 -19.25
CA LYS A 276 6.31 8.03 -20.22
C LYS A 276 7.10 9.34 -20.42
N ALA A 277 6.41 10.46 -20.57
CA ALA A 277 7.03 11.76 -20.71
C ALA A 277 7.85 12.16 -19.47
N ILE A 278 7.28 11.98 -18.25
CA ILE A 278 7.99 12.22 -16.99
C ILE A 278 9.22 11.31 -16.88
N SER A 279 9.11 10.04 -17.25
CA SER A 279 10.21 9.08 -17.22
C SER A 279 11.35 9.48 -18.16
N GLN A 280 11.04 10.03 -19.34
CA GLN A 280 12.03 10.52 -20.30
C GLN A 280 12.82 11.71 -19.75
N VAL A 281 12.13 12.70 -19.18
CA VAL A 281 12.82 13.89 -18.65
C VAL A 281 13.60 13.59 -17.37
N ARG A 282 13.16 12.63 -16.57
CA ARG A 282 13.85 12.21 -15.33
C ARG A 282 15.24 11.62 -15.55
N ILE A 283 15.59 11.17 -16.76
CA ILE A 283 16.90 10.56 -17.03
C ILE A 283 18.03 11.54 -16.69
N MET A 284 17.81 12.85 -16.91
CA MET A 284 18.78 13.91 -16.60
C MET A 284 18.56 14.56 -15.24
N ALA A 285 17.51 14.13 -14.49
CA ALA A 285 17.20 14.66 -13.18
C ALA A 285 18.06 13.99 -12.09
N GLY A 286 18.59 14.78 -11.15
CA GLY A 286 19.05 14.27 -9.87
C GLY A 286 17.87 13.86 -8.97
N PRO A 287 18.14 13.25 -7.80
CA PRO A 287 17.08 12.76 -6.89
C PRO A 287 16.06 13.85 -6.48
N ASP A 288 16.54 15.09 -6.33
CA ASP A 288 15.75 16.22 -5.85
C ASP A 288 15.41 17.24 -6.95
N THR A 289 15.77 16.93 -8.21
CA THR A 289 15.54 17.86 -9.33
C THR A 289 14.07 17.82 -9.73
N PRO A 290 13.34 18.95 -9.67
CA PRO A 290 11.95 19.00 -10.08
C PRO A 290 11.81 18.89 -11.61
N VAL A 291 10.67 18.41 -12.05
CA VAL A 291 10.23 18.47 -13.45
C VAL A 291 9.37 19.71 -13.63
N LYS A 292 9.71 20.55 -14.61
CA LYS A 292 8.93 21.72 -15.00
C LYS A 292 7.91 21.31 -16.05
N LEU A 293 6.68 21.76 -15.87
CA LEU A 293 5.56 21.61 -16.79
C LEU A 293 5.22 23.01 -17.32
N LYS A 294 5.49 23.25 -18.60
CA LYS A 294 5.02 24.46 -19.30
C LYS A 294 3.70 24.10 -20.00
N LEU A 295 2.65 24.79 -19.63
CA LEU A 295 1.27 24.59 -20.08
C LEU A 295 0.93 25.62 -21.14
N GLU A 296 0.61 25.15 -22.34
CA GLU A 296 0.18 25.93 -23.49
C GLU A 296 -1.07 25.26 -24.07
N LYS A 297 -1.89 25.98 -24.82
CA LYS A 297 -3.25 25.58 -25.24
C LYS A 297 -3.38 24.14 -25.77
N GLU A 298 -2.47 23.69 -26.61
CA GLU A 298 -2.50 22.36 -27.25
C GLU A 298 -1.24 21.55 -26.92
N LYS A 299 -0.40 22.06 -26.04
CA LYS A 299 0.92 21.48 -25.79
C LYS A 299 1.33 21.55 -24.34
N LEU A 300 1.81 20.43 -23.82
CA LEU A 300 2.51 20.33 -22.55
C LEU A 300 4.00 20.07 -22.83
N THR A 301 4.86 20.98 -22.40
CA THR A 301 6.32 20.76 -22.44
C THR A 301 6.82 20.40 -21.07
N LEU A 302 7.38 19.19 -20.93
CA LEU A 302 8.08 18.76 -19.72
C LEU A 302 9.57 18.97 -19.90
N SER A 303 10.23 19.50 -18.87
CA SER A 303 11.66 19.72 -18.90
C SER A 303 12.31 19.55 -17.52
N THR A 304 13.57 19.17 -17.53
CA THR A 304 14.46 19.20 -16.35
C THR A 304 15.87 19.55 -16.77
N ALA A 305 16.62 20.17 -15.87
CA ALA A 305 18.03 20.49 -16.05
C ALA A 305 18.81 20.18 -14.78
N SER A 306 19.99 19.62 -14.93
CA SER A 306 20.95 19.34 -13.86
C SER A 306 22.37 19.55 -14.34
N ASP A 307 23.37 19.31 -13.49
CA ASP A 307 24.80 19.35 -13.86
C ASP A 307 25.18 18.32 -14.95
N HIS A 308 24.31 17.33 -15.19
CA HIS A 308 24.50 16.28 -16.22
C HIS A 308 23.95 16.67 -17.59
N GLY A 309 23.18 17.76 -17.67
CA GLY A 309 22.55 18.26 -18.90
C GLY A 309 21.05 18.52 -18.70
N GLU A 310 20.37 18.71 -19.82
CA GLU A 310 18.93 18.97 -19.86
C GLU A 310 18.19 17.92 -20.69
N SER A 311 16.94 17.73 -20.38
CA SER A 311 16.02 16.95 -21.20
C SER A 311 14.68 17.64 -21.31
N VAL A 312 14.10 17.53 -22.50
CA VAL A 312 12.81 18.14 -22.84
C VAL A 312 11.99 17.10 -23.62
N THR A 313 10.71 17.01 -23.33
CA THR A 313 9.74 16.25 -24.12
C THR A 313 8.43 17.01 -24.21
N GLU A 314 7.69 16.79 -25.29
CA GLU A 314 6.41 17.45 -25.55
C GLU A 314 5.29 16.43 -25.68
N LEU A 315 4.11 16.81 -25.24
CA LEU A 315 2.86 16.05 -25.39
C LEU A 315 1.78 16.96 -25.98
N ASP A 316 1.01 16.42 -26.91
CA ASP A 316 -0.23 17.03 -27.35
C ASP A 316 -1.31 16.83 -26.25
N VAL A 317 -1.93 17.90 -25.84
CA VAL A 317 -2.87 17.95 -24.72
C VAL A 317 -4.01 18.91 -24.99
N ASN A 318 -5.08 18.82 -24.22
CA ASN A 318 -6.08 19.87 -24.15
C ASN A 318 -5.87 20.65 -22.85
N TYR A 319 -5.48 21.93 -23.00
CA TYR A 319 -5.29 22.84 -21.88
C TYR A 319 -6.20 24.06 -22.04
N GLU A 320 -7.00 24.32 -21.01
CA GLU A 320 -7.86 25.47 -20.87
C GLU A 320 -7.34 26.34 -19.74
N GLY A 321 -7.03 27.61 -20.00
CA GLY A 321 -6.52 28.57 -19.01
C GLY A 321 -5.38 29.43 -19.52
N GLU A 322 -4.71 30.12 -18.60
CA GLU A 322 -3.57 30.99 -18.89
C GLU A 322 -2.28 30.16 -19.02
N GLU A 323 -1.39 30.55 -19.96
CA GLU A 323 -0.08 29.92 -20.07
C GLU A 323 0.70 30.07 -18.75
N MET A 324 1.20 28.95 -18.23
CA MET A 324 1.98 28.94 -17.00
C MET A 324 3.09 27.91 -17.01
N THR A 325 4.04 28.06 -16.07
CA THR A 325 5.06 27.06 -15.81
C THR A 325 5.03 26.68 -14.33
N VAL A 326 4.77 25.42 -14.05
CA VAL A 326 4.76 24.88 -12.70
C VAL A 326 5.75 23.74 -12.58
N ALA A 327 6.35 23.55 -11.42
CA ALA A 327 7.33 22.48 -11.18
C ALA A 327 6.90 21.56 -10.05
N PHE A 328 7.13 20.26 -10.21
CA PHE A 328 6.78 19.25 -9.22
C PHE A 328 7.94 18.29 -8.95
N ASN A 329 7.88 17.68 -7.76
CA ASN A 329 8.70 16.51 -7.49
C ASN A 329 8.25 15.37 -8.43
N PRO A 330 9.15 14.84 -9.27
CA PRO A 330 8.79 13.85 -10.29
C PRO A 330 8.27 12.53 -9.69
N LYS A 331 8.74 12.14 -8.50
CA LYS A 331 8.24 10.94 -7.81
C LYS A 331 6.79 11.13 -7.41
N TYR A 332 6.46 12.24 -6.76
CA TYR A 332 5.10 12.50 -6.29
C TYR A 332 4.12 12.72 -7.44
N LEU A 333 4.59 13.34 -8.53
CA LEU A 333 3.78 13.50 -9.74
C LEU A 333 3.44 12.14 -10.38
N VAL A 334 4.43 11.24 -10.54
CA VAL A 334 4.19 9.89 -11.08
C VAL A 334 3.24 9.10 -10.18
N GLU A 335 3.45 9.12 -8.86
CA GLU A 335 2.60 8.40 -7.92
C GLU A 335 1.15 8.93 -7.93
N GLY A 336 0.96 10.25 -8.10
CA GLY A 336 -0.36 10.85 -8.27
C GLY A 336 -1.03 10.45 -9.59
N VAL A 337 -0.27 10.43 -10.69
CA VAL A 337 -0.76 9.98 -12.00
C VAL A 337 -1.16 8.50 -11.96
N ASP A 338 -0.37 7.65 -11.31
CA ASP A 338 -0.67 6.22 -11.13
C ASP A 338 -1.91 5.96 -10.28
N ALA A 339 -2.18 6.85 -9.34
CA ALA A 339 -3.31 6.72 -8.44
C ALA A 339 -4.64 7.16 -9.07
N CYS A 340 -4.60 8.00 -10.12
CA CYS A 340 -5.82 8.44 -10.80
C CYS A 340 -6.54 7.26 -11.46
N PRO A 341 -7.86 7.09 -11.26
CA PRO A 341 -8.65 6.07 -11.96
C PRO A 341 -8.93 6.45 -13.41
N GLY A 342 -9.37 5.47 -14.21
CA GLY A 342 -9.83 5.68 -15.60
C GLY A 342 -8.70 5.86 -16.61
N ASP A 343 -9.05 6.28 -17.82
CA ASP A 343 -8.17 6.40 -18.99
C ASP A 343 -7.72 7.83 -19.28
N GLU A 344 -8.46 8.80 -18.75
CA GLU A 344 -8.16 10.22 -18.84
C GLU A 344 -7.61 10.74 -17.51
N ILE A 345 -6.67 11.67 -17.57
CA ILE A 345 -6.23 12.43 -16.41
C ILE A 345 -6.50 13.90 -16.61
N ALA A 346 -7.12 14.51 -15.60
CA ALA A 346 -7.32 15.94 -15.50
C ALA A 346 -6.46 16.52 -14.36
N ILE A 347 -5.74 17.60 -14.65
CA ILE A 347 -4.94 18.31 -13.67
C ILE A 347 -5.41 19.76 -13.62
N TYR A 348 -5.86 20.18 -12.45
CA TYR A 348 -6.40 21.50 -12.19
C TYR A 348 -5.38 22.37 -11.47
N PHE A 349 -5.26 23.64 -11.88
CA PHE A 349 -4.31 24.60 -11.32
C PHE A 349 -5.02 25.92 -10.97
N LEU A 350 -4.73 26.47 -9.79
CA LEU A 350 -5.08 27.85 -9.45
C LEU A 350 -4.03 28.82 -10.01
N ASP A 351 -2.80 28.63 -9.64
CA ASP A 351 -1.62 29.38 -10.11
C ASP A 351 -0.36 28.52 -9.96
N GLU A 352 0.80 29.10 -10.29
CA GLU A 352 2.11 28.39 -10.28
C GLU A 352 2.59 28.00 -8.86
N LEU A 353 2.04 28.57 -7.80
CA LEU A 353 2.51 28.42 -6.43
C LEU A 353 1.53 27.68 -5.52
N LYS A 354 0.33 27.44 -6.00
CA LYS A 354 -0.73 26.74 -5.26
C LYS A 354 -0.72 25.26 -5.61
N PRO A 355 -1.27 24.40 -4.74
CA PRO A 355 -1.37 22.98 -5.03
C PRO A 355 -2.16 22.71 -6.30
N ALA A 356 -1.69 21.78 -7.12
CA ALA A 356 -2.47 21.22 -8.22
C ALA A 356 -3.34 20.08 -7.72
N VAL A 357 -4.49 19.84 -8.36
CA VAL A 357 -5.37 18.72 -8.09
C VAL A 357 -5.43 17.81 -9.30
N LEU A 358 -5.07 16.54 -9.11
CA LEU A 358 -5.18 15.51 -10.12
C LEU A 358 -6.47 14.71 -9.86
N ARG A 359 -7.21 14.45 -10.92
CA ARG A 359 -8.40 13.58 -10.94
C ARG A 359 -8.30 12.66 -12.14
N GLY A 360 -8.88 11.46 -11.99
CA GLY A 360 -9.10 10.55 -13.11
C GLY A 360 -10.49 10.78 -13.74
N ASP A 361 -11.25 9.69 -13.86
CA ASP A 361 -12.65 9.76 -14.33
C ASP A 361 -13.46 10.72 -13.44
N PRO A 362 -14.20 11.70 -14.00
CA PRO A 362 -14.98 12.67 -13.22
C PRO A 362 -16.05 12.05 -12.31
N GLU A 363 -16.53 10.85 -12.60
CA GLU A 363 -17.51 10.14 -11.78
C GLU A 363 -16.90 9.47 -10.55
N GLU A 364 -15.56 9.39 -10.48
CA GLU A 364 -14.85 8.74 -9.40
C GLU A 364 -14.58 9.70 -8.23
N ASP A 365 -14.88 9.28 -7.02
CA ASP A 365 -14.66 10.04 -5.79
C ASP A 365 -13.19 9.98 -5.34
N PHE A 366 -12.28 10.32 -6.25
CA PHE A 366 -10.83 10.35 -6.02
C PHE A 366 -10.24 11.73 -6.27
N LEU A 367 -9.32 12.13 -5.41
CA LEU A 367 -8.56 13.37 -5.52
C LEU A 367 -7.12 13.16 -5.07
N TYR A 368 -6.18 13.66 -5.85
CA TYR A 368 -4.80 13.76 -5.45
C TYR A 368 -4.33 15.21 -5.53
N LEU A 369 -3.93 15.77 -4.38
CA LEU A 369 -3.41 17.13 -4.29
C LEU A 369 -1.88 17.08 -4.24
N LEU A 370 -1.21 17.91 -5.04
CA LEU A 370 0.25 17.95 -5.16
C LEU A 370 0.77 19.37 -5.02
N MET A 371 1.66 19.58 -4.04
CA MET A 371 2.32 20.87 -3.82
C MET A 371 3.40 21.11 -4.89
N PRO A 372 3.42 22.31 -5.52
CA PRO A 372 4.49 22.68 -6.44
C PRO A 372 5.81 22.91 -5.70
N VAL A 373 6.90 22.72 -6.42
CA VAL A 373 8.26 23.03 -5.96
C VAL A 373 8.64 24.41 -6.48
N ARG A 374 9.09 25.29 -5.60
CA ARG A 374 9.61 26.61 -6.03
C ARG A 374 10.92 26.43 -6.77
N VAL A 375 10.96 26.85 -8.03
CA VAL A 375 12.18 26.88 -8.82
C VAL A 375 12.70 28.33 -8.76
N THR A 376 13.79 28.54 -8.05
CA THR A 376 14.57 29.80 -8.19
C THR A 376 15.20 29.75 -9.58
N GLY A 377 14.81 30.72 -10.44
CA GLY A 377 15.27 30.86 -11.81
C GLY A 377 16.76 31.14 -11.91
#